data_51f18303f34b2eaaf52f24fedc763671
#
_entry.id   51f18303f34b2eaaf52f24fedc763671
#
_cell.length_a   1.000
_cell.length_b   1.000
_cell.length_c   1.000
_cell.angle_alpha   90.00
_cell.angle_beta   90.00
_cell.angle_gamma   90.00
#
_symmetry.space_group_name_H-M   'P 1'
#
loop_
_entity.id
_entity.type
_entity.pdbx_description
1 polymer ?
#
loop_
_entity_poly.entity_id
_entity_poly.type
_entity_poly.pdbx_seq_one_letter_code
_entity_poly.pdbx_strand_id
1 'polypeptide(L)'
;AIKLKAVNYIEKPFSISEIETAIREARELYTQKVHSRRGETLHSMETASRLALQLTLPYGSNSQIIEQLSSELGLTMNASTYFTSFIVKTDLFLDASIPSMTDFYQEFLDFLESFHMKCIYLEKKMQYLVYFLFSQNEPTSRQLQSVNTYLCSHFAEIGHYSMACGDTVYGLSKAYQTYTSAVILLQSSYFFPENTLLTSAQPDESPDVQSNIFSDSPAAAFADALSRLDQTSAENILQKLYTTFYKNHRFLQNPVKDLYYKLFLCLEDARHQQKIAGSGNVESIAETIDDCFTFPELHQTLITKTKEYFTKAETTSQENPTIFLIKDYISKNYMNETLSVKDISSHVFLSTSYVCTFFKSETGQTLNQYITEYRMEKAKQLLKDARFKITDISSRVGYSDGNYFGKSFKKYSGLSPSEYREQNLK
;
A
#
# COMPACT_ATOMS: atom_id res chain seq x y z
N ALA A 1 34.43 29.63 -33.55
CA ALA A 1 33.33 29.82 -32.59
C ALA A 1 31.97 29.49 -33.24
N ILE A 2 31.65 30.01 -34.41
CA ILE A 2 30.35 29.79 -35.10
C ILE A 2 30.14 28.28 -35.41
N LYS A 3 31.15 27.56 -35.84
CA LYS A 3 31.06 26.11 -36.12
C LYS A 3 30.90 25.24 -34.86
N LEU A 4 31.25 25.75 -33.67
CA LEU A 4 31.19 25.03 -32.39
C LEU A 4 29.96 25.38 -31.55
N LYS A 5 29.00 26.19 -32.08
CA LYS A 5 27.80 26.66 -31.37
C LYS A 5 28.10 27.22 -29.95
N ALA A 6 29.22 27.97 -29.83
CA ALA A 6 29.60 28.63 -28.60
C ALA A 6 28.53 29.71 -28.24
N VAL A 7 28.21 29.77 -26.94
CA VAL A 7 27.17 30.66 -26.38
C VAL A 7 27.66 32.11 -26.43
N ASN A 8 28.95 32.36 -26.13
CA ASN A 8 29.57 33.66 -26.18
C ASN A 8 31.05 33.53 -26.54
N TYR A 9 31.69 34.65 -26.88
CA TYR A 9 33.08 34.75 -27.31
C TYR A 9 33.70 36.00 -26.68
N ILE A 10 34.83 35.83 -25.98
CA ILE A 10 35.53 36.92 -25.32
C ILE A 10 36.95 37.05 -25.94
N GLU A 11 37.27 38.22 -26.46
CA GLU A 11 38.58 38.50 -27.04
C GLU A 11 39.59 39.05 -26.02
N LYS A 12 40.88 38.77 -26.23
CA LYS A 12 41.93 39.31 -25.36
C LYS A 12 42.35 40.70 -25.85
N PRO A 13 42.63 41.65 -24.96
CA PRO A 13 42.58 41.57 -23.50
C PRO A 13 41.14 41.66 -22.98
N PHE A 14 40.76 40.83 -21.99
CA PHE A 14 39.42 40.80 -21.38
C PHE A 14 39.41 41.34 -19.95
N SER A 15 38.32 41.94 -19.56
CA SER A 15 38.06 42.41 -18.20
C SER A 15 37.24 41.39 -17.39
N ILE A 16 37.30 41.50 -16.06
CA ILE A 16 36.48 40.66 -15.16
C ILE A 16 34.98 40.83 -15.46
N SER A 17 34.53 42.06 -15.75
CA SER A 17 33.14 42.38 -16.07
C SER A 17 32.64 41.72 -17.37
N GLU A 18 33.50 41.56 -18.36
CA GLU A 18 33.16 40.87 -19.61
C GLU A 18 33.02 39.34 -19.36
N ILE A 19 33.86 38.78 -18.51
CA ILE A 19 33.74 37.36 -18.08
C ILE A 19 32.45 37.15 -17.30
N GLU A 20 32.14 38.02 -16.34
CA GLU A 20 30.90 37.94 -15.53
C GLU A 20 29.65 38.04 -16.42
N THR A 21 29.66 38.93 -17.39
CA THR A 21 28.56 39.11 -18.35
C THR A 21 28.39 37.84 -19.21
N ALA A 22 29.45 37.30 -19.76
CA ALA A 22 29.42 36.09 -20.57
C ALA A 22 28.94 34.87 -19.77
N ILE A 23 29.36 34.75 -18.50
CA ILE A 23 28.89 33.69 -17.60
C ILE A 23 27.38 33.85 -17.31
N ARG A 24 26.91 35.07 -17.06
CA ARG A 24 25.49 35.35 -16.81
C ARG A 24 24.65 34.99 -18.02
N GLU A 25 25.02 35.42 -19.20
CA GLU A 25 24.33 35.10 -20.45
C GLU A 25 24.30 33.59 -20.74
N ALA A 26 25.43 32.91 -20.52
CA ALA A 26 25.51 31.47 -20.67
C ALA A 26 24.59 30.74 -19.68
N ARG A 27 24.52 31.23 -18.42
CA ARG A 27 23.63 30.70 -17.40
C ARG A 27 22.13 30.89 -17.73
N GLU A 28 21.77 32.12 -18.23
CA GLU A 28 20.39 32.39 -18.61
C GLU A 28 19.95 31.53 -19.80
N LEU A 29 20.80 31.41 -20.85
CA LEU A 29 20.52 30.53 -21.98
C LEU A 29 20.46 29.06 -21.60
N TYR A 30 21.32 28.60 -20.69
CA TYR A 30 21.28 27.24 -20.14
C TYR A 30 19.96 27.00 -19.38
N THR A 31 19.58 27.95 -18.52
CA THR A 31 18.34 27.88 -17.75
C THR A 31 17.11 27.84 -18.64
N GLN A 32 17.05 28.72 -19.63
CA GLN A 32 15.97 28.75 -20.64
C GLN A 32 15.89 27.43 -21.43
N LYS A 33 17.05 26.88 -21.83
CA LYS A 33 17.11 25.61 -22.57
C LYS A 33 16.70 24.41 -21.73
N VAL A 34 17.04 24.41 -20.43
CA VAL A 34 16.59 23.39 -19.46
C VAL A 34 15.09 23.49 -19.23
N HIS A 35 14.53 24.71 -19.07
CA HIS A 35 13.09 24.90 -18.92
C HIS A 35 12.30 24.51 -20.17
N SER A 36 12.79 24.89 -21.38
CA SER A 36 12.15 24.47 -22.62
C SER A 36 12.17 22.96 -22.80
N ARG A 37 13.33 22.31 -22.60
CA ARG A 37 13.43 20.85 -22.66
C ARG A 37 12.53 20.14 -21.65
N ARG A 38 12.45 20.67 -20.42
CA ARG A 38 11.59 20.13 -19.37
C ARG A 38 10.11 20.26 -19.75
N GLY A 39 9.72 21.38 -20.34
CA GLY A 39 8.37 21.59 -20.87
C GLY A 39 8.04 20.64 -22.02
N GLU A 40 8.94 20.46 -22.98
CA GLU A 40 8.78 19.52 -24.10
C GLU A 40 8.72 18.09 -23.63
N THR A 41 9.53 17.68 -22.62
CA THR A 41 9.53 16.34 -22.03
C THR A 41 8.22 16.09 -21.29
N LEU A 42 7.73 17.03 -20.48
CA LEU A 42 6.46 16.90 -19.77
C LEU A 42 5.28 16.77 -20.73
N HIS A 43 5.23 17.59 -21.79
CA HIS A 43 4.18 17.50 -22.82
C HIS A 43 4.21 16.15 -23.54
N SER A 44 5.41 15.67 -23.89
CA SER A 44 5.58 14.35 -24.51
C SER A 44 5.13 13.20 -23.59
N MET A 45 5.44 13.29 -22.29
CA MET A 45 5.00 12.29 -21.30
C MET A 45 3.47 12.30 -21.11
N GLU A 46 2.86 13.48 -21.07
CA GLU A 46 1.40 13.62 -21.01
C GLU A 46 0.71 13.03 -22.23
N THR A 47 1.21 13.34 -23.42
CA THR A 47 0.71 12.77 -24.69
C THR A 47 0.89 11.25 -24.72
N ALA A 48 2.03 10.72 -24.26
CA ALA A 48 2.30 9.29 -24.16
C ALA A 48 1.34 8.60 -23.18
N SER A 49 1.08 9.23 -22.04
CA SER A 49 0.11 8.71 -21.05
C SER A 49 -1.33 8.69 -21.61
N ARG A 50 -1.72 9.73 -22.36
CA ARG A 50 -3.02 9.75 -23.05
C ARG A 50 -3.11 8.63 -24.10
N LEU A 51 -2.05 8.39 -24.87
CA LEU A 51 -1.99 7.29 -25.83
C LEU A 51 -2.09 5.94 -25.12
N ALA A 52 -1.34 5.73 -24.04
CA ALA A 52 -1.40 4.51 -23.24
C ALA A 52 -2.82 4.26 -22.70
N LEU A 53 -3.53 5.31 -22.26
CA LEU A 53 -4.94 5.19 -21.85
C LEU A 53 -5.83 4.71 -22.99
N GLN A 54 -5.64 5.20 -24.21
CA GLN A 54 -6.43 4.73 -25.37
C GLN A 54 -6.16 3.25 -25.69
N LEU A 55 -4.92 2.77 -25.48
CA LEU A 55 -4.59 1.36 -25.69
C LEU A 55 -5.21 0.41 -24.65
N THR A 56 -5.76 0.94 -23.54
CA THR A 56 -6.54 0.11 -22.60
C THR A 56 -7.96 -0.16 -23.07
N LEU A 57 -8.42 0.49 -24.13
CA LEU A 57 -9.78 0.41 -24.65
C LEU A 57 -9.81 -0.34 -26.00
N PRO A 58 -10.94 -0.98 -26.36
CA PRO A 58 -11.10 -1.60 -27.68
C PRO A 58 -10.88 -0.59 -28.83
N TYR A 59 -10.10 -0.99 -29.82
CA TYR A 59 -9.61 -0.11 -30.90
C TYR A 59 -10.70 0.54 -31.74
N GLY A 60 -11.88 -0.06 -31.89
CA GLY A 60 -12.89 0.39 -32.86
C GLY A 60 -13.44 1.81 -32.60
N SER A 61 -13.51 2.27 -31.36
CA SER A 61 -14.07 3.56 -30.99
C SER A 61 -13.05 4.68 -30.89
N ASN A 62 -11.75 4.38 -30.87
CA ASN A 62 -10.68 5.32 -30.56
C ASN A 62 -9.50 5.28 -31.55
N SER A 63 -9.66 4.60 -32.69
CA SER A 63 -8.61 4.45 -33.70
C SER A 63 -8.01 5.78 -34.17
N GLN A 64 -8.86 6.78 -34.47
CA GLN A 64 -8.41 8.09 -34.92
C GLN A 64 -7.58 8.82 -33.84
N ILE A 65 -7.98 8.71 -32.59
CA ILE A 65 -7.25 9.31 -31.45
C ILE A 65 -5.87 8.64 -31.31
N ILE A 66 -5.81 7.31 -31.41
CA ILE A 66 -4.56 6.56 -31.35
C ILE A 66 -3.62 6.96 -32.48
N GLU A 67 -4.11 7.06 -33.73
CA GLU A 67 -3.33 7.48 -34.88
C GLU A 67 -2.79 8.91 -34.71
N GLN A 68 -3.63 9.84 -34.26
CA GLN A 68 -3.22 11.22 -34.01
C GLN A 68 -2.12 11.30 -32.94
N LEU A 69 -2.33 10.70 -31.75
CA LEU A 69 -1.37 10.75 -30.65
C LEU A 69 -0.05 10.01 -31.00
N SER A 70 -0.13 8.90 -31.74
CA SER A 70 1.04 8.19 -32.23
C SER A 70 1.86 9.03 -33.19
N SER A 71 1.19 9.75 -34.12
CA SER A 71 1.85 10.65 -35.05
C SER A 71 2.52 11.83 -34.34
N GLU A 72 1.85 12.42 -33.34
CA GLU A 72 2.37 13.52 -32.53
C GLU A 72 3.65 13.11 -31.77
N LEU A 73 3.71 11.86 -31.28
CA LEU A 73 4.88 11.29 -30.60
C LEU A 73 5.95 10.73 -31.57
N GLY A 74 5.71 10.73 -32.89
CA GLY A 74 6.59 10.08 -33.85
C GLY A 74 6.72 8.56 -33.67
N LEU A 75 5.68 7.92 -33.11
CA LEU A 75 5.64 6.49 -32.88
C LEU A 75 4.96 5.75 -34.05
N THR A 76 5.59 4.69 -34.54
CA THR A 76 5.02 3.81 -35.56
C THR A 76 4.33 2.64 -34.90
N MET A 77 3.00 2.68 -34.82
CA MET A 77 2.14 1.61 -34.33
C MET A 77 1.14 1.26 -35.42
N ASN A 78 1.12 0.01 -35.87
CA ASN A 78 0.29 -0.42 -36.98
C ASN A 78 -0.16 -1.89 -36.83
N ALA A 79 -0.73 -2.46 -37.88
CA ALA A 79 -1.19 -3.84 -37.90
C ALA A 79 -0.04 -4.87 -37.77
N SER A 80 1.22 -4.47 -37.96
CA SER A 80 2.40 -5.33 -37.89
C SER A 80 3.20 -5.16 -36.60
N THR A 81 2.68 -4.42 -35.62
CA THR A 81 3.35 -4.14 -34.34
C THR A 81 2.93 -5.15 -33.28
N TYR A 82 3.89 -5.68 -32.54
CA TYR A 82 3.66 -6.51 -31.37
C TYR A 82 3.52 -5.66 -30.12
N PHE A 83 2.62 -6.02 -29.22
CA PHE A 83 2.35 -5.35 -27.95
C PHE A 83 2.39 -6.32 -26.79
N THR A 84 3.02 -5.89 -25.70
CA THR A 84 3.01 -6.59 -24.41
C THR A 84 2.78 -5.55 -23.31
N SER A 85 1.85 -5.78 -22.40
CA SER A 85 1.62 -4.86 -21.31
C SER A 85 2.08 -5.42 -19.97
N PHE A 86 2.52 -4.52 -19.09
CA PHE A 86 2.77 -4.79 -17.69
C PHE A 86 1.88 -3.90 -16.85
N ILE A 87 1.28 -4.46 -15.82
CA ILE A 87 0.56 -3.70 -14.82
C ILE A 87 1.25 -3.93 -13.47
N VAL A 88 1.63 -2.85 -12.81
CA VAL A 88 2.25 -2.87 -11.50
C VAL A 88 1.28 -2.23 -10.52
N LYS A 89 0.94 -2.93 -9.45
CA LYS A 89 0.24 -2.41 -8.27
C LYS A 89 1.29 -2.21 -7.18
N THR A 90 1.32 -1.04 -6.54
CA THR A 90 2.21 -0.72 -5.42
C THR A 90 1.41 -0.38 -4.17
N ASP A 91 2.00 -0.54 -3.00
CA ASP A 91 1.45 -0.09 -1.71
C ASP A 91 1.77 1.39 -1.43
N LEU A 92 2.74 1.95 -2.16
CA LEU A 92 3.09 3.36 -2.06
C LEU A 92 2.13 4.22 -2.88
N PHE A 93 1.65 5.30 -2.27
CA PHE A 93 1.11 6.41 -3.04
C PHE A 93 2.27 7.01 -3.83
N LEU A 94 2.25 6.82 -5.14
CA LEU A 94 3.21 7.45 -6.06
C LEU A 94 2.93 8.96 -6.03
N ASP A 95 3.53 9.64 -5.06
CA ASP A 95 3.46 11.10 -5.02
C ASP A 95 4.35 11.62 -6.16
N ALA A 96 3.82 12.58 -6.94
CA ALA A 96 4.54 13.23 -8.05
C ALA A 96 5.85 13.92 -7.61
N SER A 97 6.13 13.94 -6.32
CA SER A 97 7.39 14.41 -5.74
C SER A 97 8.54 13.39 -5.79
N ILE A 98 8.34 12.15 -6.32
CA ILE A 98 9.42 11.18 -6.50
C ILE A 98 10.16 11.53 -7.82
N PRO A 99 11.28 12.27 -7.78
CA PRO A 99 12.08 12.58 -8.99
C PRO A 99 12.55 11.30 -9.71
N SER A 100 12.58 10.17 -8.97
CA SER A 100 13.02 8.88 -9.42
C SER A 100 12.15 8.23 -10.51
N MET A 101 10.84 8.51 -10.58
CA MET A 101 9.98 7.83 -11.58
C MET A 101 10.22 8.33 -13.02
N THR A 102 10.49 9.63 -13.19
CA THR A 102 10.84 10.18 -14.51
C THR A 102 12.22 9.71 -14.96
N ASP A 103 13.18 9.67 -14.02
CA ASP A 103 14.54 9.21 -14.30
C ASP A 103 14.52 7.71 -14.60
N PHE A 104 13.82 6.92 -13.79
CA PHE A 104 13.60 5.49 -14.05
C PHE A 104 12.97 5.22 -15.42
N TYR A 105 11.94 5.98 -15.79
CA TYR A 105 11.31 5.78 -17.10
C TYR A 105 12.28 6.03 -18.24
N GLN A 106 13.15 7.04 -18.13
CA GLN A 106 14.18 7.31 -19.15
C GLN A 106 15.21 6.16 -19.19
N GLU A 107 15.71 5.72 -18.05
CA GLU A 107 16.62 4.56 -17.96
C GLU A 107 16.00 3.28 -18.53
N PHE A 108 14.70 3.09 -18.29
CA PHE A 108 13.97 1.96 -18.83
C PHE A 108 13.81 2.04 -20.36
N LEU A 109 13.59 3.23 -20.92
CA LEU A 109 13.58 3.42 -22.37
C LEU A 109 14.94 3.10 -22.98
N ASP A 110 16.02 3.58 -22.37
CA ASP A 110 17.40 3.30 -22.84
C ASP A 110 17.72 1.80 -22.78
N PHE A 111 17.27 1.11 -21.71
CA PHE A 111 17.37 -0.34 -21.61
C PHE A 111 16.62 -1.08 -22.72
N LEU A 112 15.40 -0.65 -23.02
CA LEU A 112 14.55 -1.26 -24.06
C LEU A 112 15.09 -1.02 -25.49
N GLU A 113 15.81 0.08 -25.72
CA GLU A 113 16.42 0.38 -27.01
C GLU A 113 17.39 -0.73 -27.46
N SER A 114 18.10 -1.36 -26.51
CA SER A 114 18.98 -2.51 -26.77
C SER A 114 18.25 -3.72 -27.37
N PHE A 115 16.93 -3.81 -27.18
CA PHE A 115 16.06 -4.85 -27.72
C PHE A 115 15.22 -4.38 -28.90
N HIS A 116 15.41 -3.14 -29.39
CA HIS A 116 14.57 -2.49 -30.38
C HIS A 116 13.08 -2.43 -29.98
N MET A 117 12.83 -2.30 -28.69
CA MET A 117 11.51 -2.11 -28.10
C MET A 117 11.31 -0.67 -27.69
N LYS A 118 10.07 -0.21 -27.76
CA LYS A 118 9.63 1.08 -27.22
C LYS A 118 8.61 0.86 -26.12
N CYS A 119 8.44 1.87 -25.29
CA CYS A 119 7.47 1.84 -24.20
C CYS A 119 6.74 3.17 -24.08
N ILE A 120 5.46 3.09 -23.75
CA ILE A 120 4.69 4.19 -23.19
C ILE A 120 4.06 3.70 -21.88
N TYR A 121 3.84 4.64 -20.96
CA TYR A 121 3.23 4.28 -19.68
C TYR A 121 2.12 5.24 -19.29
N LEU A 122 1.31 4.76 -18.36
CA LEU A 122 0.24 5.53 -17.75
C LEU A 122 0.16 5.19 -16.27
N GLU A 123 -0.01 6.20 -15.45
CA GLU A 123 -0.38 6.05 -14.03
C GLU A 123 -1.90 6.07 -13.93
N LYS A 124 -2.47 5.01 -13.35
CA LYS A 124 -3.91 4.86 -13.18
C LYS A 124 -4.24 4.74 -11.70
N LYS A 125 -4.85 5.78 -11.10
CA LYS A 125 -5.08 5.91 -9.66
C LYS A 125 -3.75 5.73 -8.90
N MET A 126 -3.29 6.56 -8.15
CA MET A 126 -2.05 6.62 -7.34
C MET A 126 -1.31 5.30 -6.98
N GLN A 127 -1.81 4.11 -7.37
CA GLN A 127 -1.29 2.80 -7.02
C GLN A 127 -1.03 1.86 -8.21
N TYR A 128 -1.42 2.26 -9.43
CA TYR A 128 -1.30 1.38 -10.60
C TYR A 128 -0.51 2.06 -11.70
N LEU A 129 0.56 1.39 -12.14
CA LEU A 129 1.33 1.77 -13.33
C LEU A 129 1.06 0.76 -14.43
N VAL A 130 0.80 1.25 -15.63
CA VAL A 130 0.58 0.42 -16.82
C VAL A 130 1.63 0.77 -17.84
N TYR A 131 2.44 -0.18 -18.24
CA TYR A 131 3.45 -0.07 -19.29
C TYR A 131 2.98 -0.82 -20.52
N PHE A 132 2.99 -0.19 -21.68
CA PHE A 132 2.81 -0.83 -22.98
C PHE A 132 4.15 -0.85 -23.72
N LEU A 133 4.71 -2.04 -23.84
CA LEU A 133 5.88 -2.29 -24.67
C LEU A 133 5.42 -2.64 -26.07
N PHE A 134 6.13 -2.14 -27.09
CA PHE A 134 5.82 -2.45 -28.47
C PHE A 134 7.08 -2.50 -29.33
N SER A 135 7.04 -3.38 -30.35
CA SER A 135 8.14 -3.64 -31.27
C SER A 135 7.62 -4.09 -32.63
N GLN A 136 8.44 -3.97 -33.68
CA GLN A 136 8.11 -4.46 -35.01
C GLN A 136 8.40 -5.97 -35.16
N ASN A 137 9.26 -6.52 -34.30
CA ASN A 137 9.58 -7.94 -34.26
C ASN A 137 8.95 -8.58 -33.02
N GLU A 138 8.60 -9.85 -33.12
CA GLU A 138 8.08 -10.60 -31.96
C GLU A 138 9.12 -10.65 -30.85
N PRO A 139 8.78 -10.21 -29.63
CA PRO A 139 9.69 -10.32 -28.49
C PRO A 139 9.99 -11.77 -28.15
N THR A 140 11.26 -12.11 -28.07
CA THR A 140 11.66 -13.45 -27.61
C THR A 140 11.40 -13.64 -26.12
N SER A 141 11.17 -14.87 -25.69
CA SER A 141 11.00 -15.20 -24.25
C SER A 141 12.17 -14.70 -23.40
N ARG A 142 13.40 -14.73 -23.93
CA ARG A 142 14.60 -14.23 -23.24
C ARG A 142 14.57 -12.70 -23.05
N GLN A 143 14.11 -11.96 -24.05
CA GLN A 143 13.97 -10.51 -23.96
C GLN A 143 12.90 -10.12 -22.94
N LEU A 144 11.73 -10.78 -22.98
CA LEU A 144 10.67 -10.56 -22.00
C LEU A 144 11.14 -10.93 -20.58
N GLN A 145 11.92 -12.00 -20.41
CA GLN A 145 12.50 -12.36 -19.12
C GLN A 145 13.48 -11.29 -18.61
N SER A 146 14.28 -10.68 -19.49
CA SER A 146 15.17 -9.58 -19.12
C SER A 146 14.38 -8.33 -18.67
N VAL A 147 13.30 -8.01 -19.38
CA VAL A 147 12.39 -6.91 -19.02
C VAL A 147 11.71 -7.21 -17.66
N ASN A 148 11.23 -8.43 -17.47
CA ASN A 148 10.64 -8.87 -16.19
C ASN A 148 11.63 -8.66 -15.03
N THR A 149 12.86 -9.13 -15.19
CA THR A 149 13.89 -9.00 -14.16
C THR A 149 14.20 -7.53 -13.86
N TYR A 150 14.30 -6.68 -14.89
CA TYR A 150 14.58 -5.26 -14.75
C TYR A 150 13.47 -4.54 -13.96
N LEU A 151 12.21 -4.73 -14.35
CA LEU A 151 11.07 -4.13 -13.65
C LEU A 151 10.94 -4.64 -12.22
N CYS A 152 11.06 -5.96 -12.01
CA CYS A 152 10.98 -6.55 -10.66
C CYS A 152 12.07 -6.02 -9.73
N SER A 153 13.30 -5.88 -10.21
CA SER A 153 14.42 -5.33 -9.41
C SER A 153 14.13 -3.89 -9.01
N HIS A 154 13.69 -3.05 -9.94
CA HIS A 154 13.40 -1.66 -9.66
C HIS A 154 12.27 -1.49 -8.62
N PHE A 155 11.14 -2.19 -8.82
CA PHE A 155 10.01 -2.06 -7.90
C PHE A 155 10.30 -2.66 -6.51
N ALA A 156 11.13 -3.69 -6.42
CA ALA A 156 11.57 -4.25 -5.14
C ALA A 156 12.42 -3.27 -4.30
N GLU A 157 13.13 -2.33 -4.94
CA GLU A 157 13.89 -1.28 -4.25
C GLU A 157 13.00 -0.16 -3.70
N ILE A 158 11.81 0.04 -4.33
CA ILE A 158 10.89 1.11 -3.95
C ILE A 158 9.97 0.69 -2.81
N GLY A 159 9.46 -0.56 -2.82
CA GLY A 159 8.52 -1.07 -1.81
C GLY A 159 7.86 -2.38 -2.21
N HIS A 160 6.68 -2.62 -1.65
CA HIS A 160 5.90 -3.81 -1.99
C HIS A 160 5.15 -3.60 -3.30
N TYR A 161 5.19 -4.61 -4.16
CA TYR A 161 4.48 -4.59 -5.43
C TYR A 161 3.84 -5.93 -5.77
N SER A 162 2.84 -5.89 -6.64
CA SER A 162 2.35 -7.02 -7.42
C SER A 162 2.37 -6.64 -8.89
N MET A 163 2.88 -7.49 -9.74
CA MET A 163 3.03 -7.20 -11.17
C MET A 163 2.38 -8.30 -12.00
N ALA A 164 1.76 -7.92 -13.12
CA ALA A 164 1.26 -8.87 -14.11
C ALA A 164 1.77 -8.49 -15.49
N CYS A 165 2.23 -9.49 -16.23
CA CYS A 165 2.61 -9.39 -17.64
C CYS A 165 1.50 -10.00 -18.50
N GLY A 166 0.88 -9.20 -19.35
CA GLY A 166 -0.14 -9.66 -20.29
C GLY A 166 0.45 -10.43 -21.48
N ASP A 167 -0.41 -11.16 -22.18
CA ASP A 167 -0.03 -11.89 -23.38
C ASP A 167 0.51 -10.96 -24.45
N THR A 168 1.55 -11.38 -25.15
CA THR A 168 2.02 -10.67 -26.34
C THR A 168 1.03 -10.84 -27.47
N VAL A 169 0.57 -9.73 -28.04
CA VAL A 169 -0.41 -9.72 -29.13
C VAL A 169 0.16 -9.05 -30.38
N TYR A 170 -0.33 -9.46 -31.53
CA TYR A 170 0.07 -8.93 -32.83
C TYR A 170 -1.02 -8.06 -33.43
N GLY A 171 -0.67 -6.83 -33.79
CA GLY A 171 -1.55 -5.83 -34.39
C GLY A 171 -2.15 -4.83 -33.41
N LEU A 172 -2.14 -3.56 -33.81
CA LEU A 172 -2.64 -2.44 -33.01
C LEU A 172 -4.09 -2.63 -32.55
N SER A 173 -4.95 -3.22 -33.36
CA SER A 173 -6.35 -3.50 -33.02
C SER A 173 -6.52 -4.45 -31.85
N LYS A 174 -5.48 -5.23 -31.51
CA LYS A 174 -5.47 -6.18 -30.41
C LYS A 174 -4.70 -5.67 -29.18
N ALA A 175 -4.07 -4.48 -29.25
CA ALA A 175 -3.27 -3.96 -28.14
C ALA A 175 -4.02 -3.92 -26.80
N TYR A 176 -5.33 -3.66 -26.79
CA TYR A 176 -6.15 -3.71 -25.56
C TYR A 176 -6.22 -5.11 -24.93
N GLN A 177 -6.03 -6.19 -25.71
CA GLN A 177 -6.13 -7.56 -25.21
C GLN A 177 -4.98 -7.91 -24.28
N THR A 178 -3.75 -7.43 -24.56
CA THR A 178 -2.62 -7.61 -23.65
C THR A 178 -2.90 -6.93 -22.30
N TYR A 179 -3.49 -5.73 -22.29
CA TYR A 179 -3.92 -5.08 -21.07
C TYR A 179 -5.00 -5.88 -20.33
N THR A 180 -5.98 -6.40 -21.05
CA THR A 180 -7.06 -7.20 -20.45
C THR A 180 -6.52 -8.47 -19.80
N SER A 181 -5.60 -9.19 -20.47
CA SER A 181 -4.98 -10.40 -19.89
C SER A 181 -4.14 -10.05 -18.64
N ALA A 182 -3.38 -8.94 -18.66
CA ALA A 182 -2.65 -8.47 -17.49
C ALA A 182 -3.58 -8.09 -16.32
N VAL A 183 -4.74 -7.45 -16.58
CA VAL A 183 -5.73 -7.13 -15.55
C VAL A 183 -6.28 -8.41 -14.90
N ILE A 184 -6.61 -9.42 -15.70
CA ILE A 184 -7.12 -10.71 -15.19
C ILE A 184 -6.08 -11.37 -14.29
N LEU A 185 -4.81 -11.40 -14.70
CA LEU A 185 -3.71 -11.94 -13.91
C LEU A 185 -3.52 -11.14 -12.61
N LEU A 186 -3.55 -9.82 -12.70
CA LEU A 186 -3.37 -8.96 -11.52
C LEU A 186 -4.48 -9.14 -10.47
N GLN A 187 -5.70 -9.51 -10.87
CA GLN A 187 -6.77 -9.81 -9.92
C GLN A 187 -6.43 -11.01 -9.03
N SER A 188 -5.70 -12.00 -9.54
CA SER A 188 -5.25 -13.14 -8.76
C SER A 188 -4.02 -12.83 -7.89
N SER A 189 -3.32 -11.71 -8.12
CA SER A 189 -2.10 -11.35 -7.39
C SER A 189 -2.31 -11.22 -5.89
N TYR A 190 -3.53 -10.91 -5.45
CA TYR A 190 -3.89 -10.84 -4.04
C TYR A 190 -3.59 -12.14 -3.27
N PHE A 191 -3.63 -13.29 -3.94
CA PHE A 191 -3.38 -14.60 -3.33
C PHE A 191 -1.91 -15.03 -3.36
N PHE A 192 -1.05 -14.24 -3.97
CA PHE A 192 0.39 -14.49 -4.04
C PHE A 192 1.14 -13.62 -3.01
N PRO A 193 2.35 -14.01 -2.63
CA PRO A 193 3.21 -13.13 -1.85
C PRO A 193 3.47 -11.80 -2.56
N GLU A 194 3.79 -10.77 -1.80
CA GLU A 194 4.30 -9.52 -2.34
C GLU A 194 5.55 -9.74 -3.20
N ASN A 195 5.84 -8.75 -4.05
CA ASN A 195 6.98 -8.77 -4.98
C ASN A 195 6.93 -9.95 -5.98
N THR A 196 5.70 -10.33 -6.39
CA THR A 196 5.46 -11.40 -7.36
C THR A 196 5.09 -10.83 -8.72
N LEU A 197 5.68 -11.41 -9.77
CA LEU A 197 5.27 -11.21 -11.16
C LEU A 197 4.44 -12.41 -11.65
N LEU A 198 3.24 -12.14 -12.15
CA LEU A 198 2.34 -13.12 -12.74
C LEU A 198 2.39 -13.06 -14.26
N THR A 199 2.45 -14.22 -14.90
CA THR A 199 2.42 -14.39 -16.36
C THR A 199 1.44 -15.51 -16.74
N SER A 200 0.91 -15.47 -17.95
CA SER A 200 0.00 -16.51 -18.47
C SER A 200 0.63 -17.91 -18.62
N ALA A 201 1.96 -17.99 -18.56
CA ALA A 201 2.68 -19.27 -18.64
C ALA A 201 2.67 -20.08 -17.33
N GLN A 202 2.07 -19.57 -16.25
CA GLN A 202 1.91 -20.34 -15.01
C GLN A 202 0.76 -21.35 -15.20
N PRO A 203 1.00 -22.65 -14.98
CA PRO A 203 -0.01 -23.68 -15.22
C PRO A 203 -1.20 -23.52 -14.28
N ASP A 204 -2.38 -23.52 -14.87
CA ASP A 204 -3.66 -23.38 -14.18
C ASP A 204 -4.13 -24.75 -13.65
N GLU A 205 -3.43 -25.30 -12.67
CA GLU A 205 -3.74 -26.58 -12.01
C GLU A 205 -4.75 -26.41 -10.84
N SER A 206 -5.78 -25.64 -11.02
CA SER A 206 -6.76 -25.45 -9.95
C SER A 206 -7.92 -26.43 -10.07
N PRO A 207 -8.18 -27.27 -9.05
CA PRO A 207 -9.37 -28.12 -9.03
C PRO A 207 -10.64 -27.28 -8.92
N ASP A 208 -11.75 -27.78 -9.46
CA ASP A 208 -13.08 -27.17 -9.33
C ASP A 208 -13.41 -26.91 -7.85
N VAL A 209 -13.56 -25.65 -7.48
CA VAL A 209 -13.83 -25.27 -6.09
C VAL A 209 -15.33 -25.23 -5.86
N GLN A 210 -15.77 -26.07 -4.93
CA GLN A 210 -17.15 -26.09 -4.47
C GLN A 210 -17.54 -24.75 -3.85
N SER A 211 -18.66 -24.18 -4.29
CA SER A 211 -19.23 -22.89 -3.88
C SER A 211 -19.56 -22.74 -2.38
N ASN A 212 -19.42 -23.80 -1.59
CA ASN A 212 -19.81 -23.85 -0.17
C ASN A 212 -18.82 -23.17 0.79
N ILE A 213 -17.65 -22.73 0.32
CA ILE A 213 -16.63 -22.12 1.18
C ILE A 213 -17.05 -20.73 1.72
N PHE A 214 -17.87 -20.02 0.97
CA PHE A 214 -18.43 -18.71 1.37
C PHE A 214 -19.74 -18.81 2.16
N SER A 215 -20.19 -20.05 2.49
CA SER A 215 -21.30 -20.25 3.43
C SER A 215 -20.90 -19.78 4.84
N ASP A 216 -21.87 -19.53 5.70
CA ASP A 216 -21.62 -19.13 7.09
C ASP A 216 -20.99 -20.26 7.95
N SER A 217 -20.84 -21.47 7.38
CA SER A 217 -20.28 -22.64 8.08
C SER A 217 -18.86 -22.46 8.62
N PRO A 218 -17.88 -21.91 7.87
CA PRO A 218 -16.53 -21.70 8.42
C PRO A 218 -16.49 -20.68 9.55
N ALA A 219 -17.25 -19.58 9.43
CA ALA A 219 -17.31 -18.55 10.49
C ALA A 219 -18.00 -19.08 11.76
N ALA A 220 -19.09 -19.84 11.60
CA ALA A 220 -19.80 -20.46 12.73
C ALA A 220 -18.93 -21.51 13.44
N ALA A 221 -18.20 -22.34 12.69
CA ALA A 221 -17.27 -23.32 13.26
C ALA A 221 -16.09 -22.64 14.00
N PHE A 222 -15.60 -21.52 13.45
CA PHE A 222 -14.54 -20.72 14.08
C PHE A 222 -15.06 -20.07 15.39
N ALA A 223 -16.24 -19.49 15.38
CA ALA A 223 -16.87 -18.91 16.57
C ALA A 223 -17.10 -19.95 17.67
N ASP A 224 -17.54 -21.16 17.31
CA ASP A 224 -17.70 -22.28 18.27
C ASP A 224 -16.35 -22.70 18.89
N ALA A 225 -15.29 -22.83 18.08
CA ALA A 225 -13.94 -23.13 18.56
C ALA A 225 -13.42 -22.06 19.53
N LEU A 226 -13.63 -20.77 19.21
CA LEU A 226 -13.26 -19.66 20.09
C LEU A 226 -14.03 -19.70 21.42
N SER A 227 -15.34 -19.96 21.38
CA SER A 227 -16.19 -20.01 22.58
C SER A 227 -15.80 -21.13 23.55
N ARG A 228 -15.32 -22.25 22.99
CA ARG A 228 -14.82 -23.40 23.76
C ARG A 228 -13.37 -23.30 24.20
N LEU A 229 -12.69 -22.23 23.82
CA LEU A 229 -11.25 -22.05 24.00
C LEU A 229 -10.41 -23.16 23.33
N ASP A 230 -10.90 -23.75 22.24
CA ASP A 230 -10.20 -24.77 21.46
C ASP A 230 -9.32 -24.15 20.39
N GLN A 231 -8.08 -23.80 20.78
CA GLN A 231 -7.09 -23.21 19.91
C GLN A 231 -6.77 -24.10 18.70
N THR A 232 -6.65 -25.41 18.92
CA THR A 232 -6.29 -26.35 17.85
C THR A 232 -7.33 -26.38 16.73
N SER A 233 -8.61 -26.47 17.12
CA SER A 233 -9.71 -26.42 16.14
C SER A 233 -9.78 -25.09 15.41
N ALA A 234 -9.61 -23.96 16.10
CA ALA A 234 -9.59 -22.64 15.50
C ALA A 234 -8.45 -22.51 14.47
N GLU A 235 -7.23 -22.90 14.83
CA GLU A 235 -6.07 -22.86 13.92
C GLU A 235 -6.25 -23.80 12.70
N ASN A 236 -6.82 -25.00 12.89
CA ASN A 236 -7.11 -25.93 11.81
C ASN A 236 -8.12 -25.37 10.79
N ILE A 237 -9.15 -24.64 11.27
CA ILE A 237 -10.13 -23.98 10.40
C ILE A 237 -9.42 -22.91 9.57
N LEU A 238 -8.62 -22.05 10.19
CA LEU A 238 -7.87 -21.00 9.50
C LEU A 238 -6.87 -21.60 8.49
N GLN A 239 -6.14 -22.65 8.87
CA GLN A 239 -5.19 -23.33 7.98
C GLN A 239 -5.88 -23.97 6.77
N LYS A 240 -7.08 -24.55 6.97
CA LYS A 240 -7.88 -25.09 5.86
C LYS A 240 -8.31 -23.99 4.89
N LEU A 241 -8.79 -22.87 5.40
CA LEU A 241 -9.16 -21.70 4.58
C LEU A 241 -7.96 -21.17 3.80
N TYR A 242 -6.81 -21.00 4.49
CA TYR A 242 -5.58 -20.55 3.84
C TYR A 242 -5.20 -21.49 2.69
N THR A 243 -5.11 -22.80 2.96
CA THR A 243 -4.73 -23.78 1.93
C THR A 243 -5.67 -23.75 0.74
N THR A 244 -6.98 -23.57 0.99
CA THR A 244 -7.98 -23.55 -0.09
C THR A 244 -7.85 -22.31 -0.96
N PHE A 245 -7.72 -21.12 -0.37
CA PHE A 245 -7.59 -19.88 -1.13
C PHE A 245 -6.20 -19.73 -1.76
N TYR A 246 -5.14 -20.15 -1.07
CA TYR A 246 -3.77 -20.07 -1.58
C TYR A 246 -3.51 -21.03 -2.75
N LYS A 247 -4.14 -22.21 -2.76
CA LYS A 247 -4.00 -23.17 -3.88
C LYS A 247 -4.92 -22.85 -5.07
N ASN A 248 -5.94 -22.03 -4.87
CA ASN A 248 -6.91 -21.71 -5.90
C ASN A 248 -7.02 -20.21 -6.11
N HIS A 249 -6.24 -19.72 -7.05
CA HIS A 249 -6.12 -18.30 -7.40
C HIS A 249 -7.30 -17.72 -8.19
N ARG A 250 -8.38 -18.50 -8.42
CA ARG A 250 -9.59 -18.06 -9.15
C ARG A 250 -10.61 -17.34 -8.29
N PHE A 251 -10.42 -17.31 -6.99
CA PHE A 251 -11.31 -16.57 -6.12
C PHE A 251 -11.20 -15.06 -6.36
N LEU A 252 -12.33 -14.38 -6.26
CA LEU A 252 -12.34 -12.92 -6.23
C LEU A 252 -11.91 -12.43 -4.84
N GLN A 253 -11.16 -11.34 -4.80
CA GLN A 253 -10.65 -10.75 -3.57
C GLN A 253 -11.76 -10.37 -2.58
N ASN A 254 -12.84 -9.73 -3.07
CA ASN A 254 -13.90 -9.19 -2.20
C ASN A 254 -14.63 -10.28 -1.40
N PRO A 255 -15.13 -11.39 -1.99
CA PRO A 255 -15.73 -12.47 -1.20
C PRO A 255 -14.81 -13.04 -0.13
N VAL A 256 -13.49 -13.10 -0.39
CA VAL A 256 -12.52 -13.57 0.60
C VAL A 256 -12.35 -12.53 1.72
N LYS A 257 -12.24 -11.25 1.40
CA LYS A 257 -12.23 -10.17 2.40
C LYS A 257 -13.49 -10.18 3.26
N ASP A 258 -14.67 -10.38 2.67
CA ASP A 258 -15.95 -10.45 3.39
C ASP A 258 -15.99 -11.64 4.36
N LEU A 259 -15.47 -12.81 3.96
CA LEU A 259 -15.36 -13.95 4.87
C LEU A 259 -14.40 -13.65 6.02
N TYR A 260 -13.24 -13.06 5.75
CA TYR A 260 -12.29 -12.69 6.79
C TYR A 260 -12.84 -11.61 7.72
N TYR A 261 -13.61 -10.68 7.20
CA TYR A 261 -14.34 -9.70 8.02
C TYR A 261 -15.26 -10.39 9.04
N LYS A 262 -16.03 -11.41 8.61
CA LYS A 262 -16.86 -12.23 9.51
C LYS A 262 -16.02 -12.96 10.56
N LEU A 263 -14.85 -13.50 10.19
CA LEU A 263 -13.95 -14.17 11.14
C LEU A 263 -13.38 -13.19 12.18
N PHE A 264 -13.00 -11.99 11.78
CA PHE A 264 -12.59 -10.94 12.72
C PHE A 264 -13.72 -10.54 13.68
N LEU A 265 -14.95 -10.42 13.17
CA LEU A 265 -16.11 -10.16 14.03
C LEU A 265 -16.32 -11.29 15.05
N CYS A 266 -16.24 -12.56 14.64
CA CYS A 266 -16.32 -13.69 15.57
C CYS A 266 -15.24 -13.62 16.67
N LEU A 267 -14.03 -13.18 16.31
CA LEU A 267 -12.94 -13.02 17.27
C LEU A 267 -13.23 -11.88 18.27
N GLU A 268 -13.74 -10.75 17.81
CA GLU A 268 -14.11 -9.64 18.69
C GLU A 268 -15.30 -10.00 19.61
N ASP A 269 -16.30 -10.71 19.10
CA ASP A 269 -17.41 -11.21 19.91
C ASP A 269 -16.92 -12.19 20.99
N ALA A 270 -16.01 -13.12 20.64
CA ALA A 270 -15.42 -14.03 21.58
C ALA A 270 -14.60 -13.30 22.68
N ARG A 271 -13.86 -12.24 22.31
CA ARG A 271 -13.12 -11.38 23.26
C ARG A 271 -14.07 -10.72 24.24
N HIS A 272 -15.20 -10.21 23.77
CA HIS A 272 -16.23 -9.62 24.64
C HIS A 272 -16.81 -10.64 25.60
N GLN A 273 -17.14 -11.83 25.10
CA GLN A 273 -17.70 -12.91 25.96
C GLN A 273 -16.72 -13.36 27.04
N GLN A 274 -15.43 -13.48 26.71
CA GLN A 274 -14.38 -13.85 27.65
C GLN A 274 -13.87 -12.68 28.49
N LYS A 275 -14.47 -11.49 28.37
CA LYS A 275 -14.07 -10.27 29.08
C LYS A 275 -12.60 -9.88 28.86
N ILE A 276 -12.08 -10.15 27.69
CA ILE A 276 -10.72 -9.76 27.29
C ILE A 276 -10.78 -8.33 26.74
N ALA A 277 -10.08 -7.38 27.38
CA ALA A 277 -10.06 -5.99 26.94
C ALA A 277 -9.58 -5.90 25.47
N GLY A 278 -10.42 -5.30 24.60
CA GLY A 278 -10.17 -5.17 23.18
C GLY A 278 -9.11 -4.11 22.88
N SER A 279 -8.39 -4.28 21.78
CA SER A 279 -7.50 -3.26 21.24
C SER A 279 -8.08 -2.54 20.02
N GLY A 280 -9.32 -2.82 19.61
CA GLY A 280 -9.86 -2.33 18.37
C GLY A 280 -11.33 -1.89 18.41
N ASN A 281 -11.64 -0.81 17.70
CA ASN A 281 -12.99 -0.44 17.29
C ASN A 281 -13.43 -1.33 16.11
N VAL A 282 -14.73 -1.48 15.89
CA VAL A 282 -15.29 -2.16 14.71
C VAL A 282 -14.80 -1.49 13.40
N GLU A 283 -14.60 -0.17 13.42
CA GLU A 283 -13.98 0.59 12.32
C GLU A 283 -12.56 0.14 12.01
N SER A 284 -11.82 -0.36 13.02
CA SER A 284 -10.45 -0.84 12.80
C SER A 284 -10.36 -2.19 12.08
N ILE A 285 -11.43 -3.00 12.03
CA ILE A 285 -11.43 -4.28 11.29
C ILE A 285 -11.40 -4.01 9.78
N ALA A 286 -12.27 -3.13 9.29
CA ALA A 286 -12.30 -2.78 7.87
C ALA A 286 -10.97 -2.14 7.42
N GLU A 287 -10.44 -1.19 8.20
CA GLU A 287 -9.13 -0.60 7.95
C GLU A 287 -8.01 -1.67 7.98
N THR A 288 -8.01 -2.57 8.96
CA THR A 288 -7.03 -3.67 9.03
C THR A 288 -7.05 -4.57 7.79
N ILE A 289 -8.25 -4.86 7.25
CA ILE A 289 -8.41 -5.69 6.06
C ILE A 289 -7.98 -4.93 4.79
N ASP A 290 -8.28 -3.65 4.72
CA ASP A 290 -7.95 -2.82 3.56
C ASP A 290 -6.46 -2.45 3.52
N ASP A 291 -5.81 -2.37 4.67
CA ASP A 291 -4.37 -2.15 4.78
C ASP A 291 -3.54 -3.40 4.36
N CYS A 292 -4.13 -4.60 4.39
CA CYS A 292 -3.44 -5.81 3.94
C CYS A 292 -3.31 -5.84 2.42
N PHE A 293 -2.08 -5.75 1.93
CA PHE A 293 -1.77 -5.72 0.50
C PHE A 293 -2.04 -7.07 -0.17
N THR A 294 -1.79 -8.18 0.55
CA THR A 294 -1.94 -9.56 0.06
C THR A 294 -2.81 -10.42 0.98
N PHE A 295 -3.33 -11.52 0.43
CA PHE A 295 -4.06 -12.52 1.22
C PHE A 295 -3.20 -13.22 2.29
N PRO A 296 -1.94 -13.62 2.02
CA PRO A 296 -1.06 -14.14 3.07
C PRO A 296 -0.90 -13.20 4.26
N GLU A 297 -0.78 -11.88 4.01
CA GLU A 297 -0.68 -10.86 5.06
C GLU A 297 -1.98 -10.76 5.87
N LEU A 298 -3.14 -10.71 5.19
CA LEU A 298 -4.45 -10.73 5.85
C LEU A 298 -4.63 -11.97 6.73
N HIS A 299 -4.25 -13.13 6.22
CA HIS A 299 -4.34 -14.39 6.95
C HIS A 299 -3.42 -14.40 8.17
N GLN A 300 -2.17 -13.96 8.03
CA GLN A 300 -1.21 -13.89 9.12
C GLN A 300 -1.67 -12.92 10.22
N THR A 301 -2.28 -11.81 9.84
CA THR A 301 -2.88 -10.85 10.78
C THR A 301 -3.98 -11.48 11.61
N LEU A 302 -4.88 -12.25 11.00
CA LEU A 302 -5.93 -12.96 11.71
C LEU A 302 -5.36 -14.06 12.65
N ILE A 303 -4.38 -14.82 12.18
CA ILE A 303 -3.70 -15.84 13.01
C ILE A 303 -3.05 -15.19 14.23
N THR A 304 -2.33 -14.09 14.04
CA THR A 304 -1.66 -13.39 15.14
C THR A 304 -2.66 -12.92 16.19
N LYS A 305 -3.76 -12.28 15.75
CA LYS A 305 -4.83 -11.82 16.65
C LYS A 305 -5.56 -13.00 17.34
N THR A 306 -5.71 -14.13 16.66
CA THR A 306 -6.31 -15.35 17.24
C THR A 306 -5.40 -15.93 18.33
N LYS A 307 -4.09 -16.02 18.10
CA LYS A 307 -3.12 -16.47 19.12
C LYS A 307 -3.09 -15.54 20.34
N GLU A 308 -3.12 -14.23 20.12
CA GLU A 308 -3.22 -13.24 21.20
C GLU A 308 -4.51 -13.44 22.02
N TYR A 309 -5.63 -13.77 21.38
CA TYR A 309 -6.88 -14.09 22.06
C TYR A 309 -6.71 -15.26 23.02
N PHE A 310 -6.21 -16.41 22.57
CA PHE A 310 -6.03 -17.58 23.41
C PHE A 310 -5.05 -17.32 24.56
N THR A 311 -3.91 -16.67 24.30
CA THR A 311 -2.95 -16.30 25.34
C THR A 311 -3.57 -15.40 26.42
N LYS A 312 -4.41 -14.43 26.01
CA LYS A 312 -5.10 -13.55 26.96
C LYS A 312 -6.24 -14.24 27.67
N ALA A 313 -6.97 -15.15 27.03
CA ALA A 313 -8.06 -15.91 27.64
C ALA A 313 -7.54 -16.81 28.80
N GLU A 314 -6.37 -17.42 28.63
CA GLU A 314 -5.70 -18.19 29.69
C GLU A 314 -5.35 -17.33 30.90
N THR A 315 -4.93 -16.09 30.68
CA THR A 315 -4.55 -15.16 31.77
C THR A 315 -5.76 -14.43 32.38
N THR A 316 -6.82 -14.20 31.61
CA THR A 316 -8.00 -13.39 32.02
C THR A 316 -8.96 -14.18 32.94
N SER A 317 -8.84 -15.47 33.00
CA SER A 317 -9.62 -16.27 34.01
C SER A 317 -9.40 -15.79 35.45
N GLN A 318 -8.45 -14.92 35.70
CA GLN A 318 -8.12 -14.31 36.99
C GLN A 318 -8.49 -12.81 37.10
N GLU A 319 -8.88 -12.14 36.00
CA GLU A 319 -9.16 -10.68 36.04
C GLU A 319 -10.56 -10.38 36.61
N ASN A 320 -10.62 -9.41 37.50
CA ASN A 320 -11.89 -8.96 38.07
C ASN A 320 -12.80 -8.36 37.00
N PRO A 321 -14.08 -8.78 36.88
CA PRO A 321 -15.02 -8.30 35.85
C PRO A 321 -15.17 -6.78 35.79
N THR A 322 -15.08 -6.09 36.92
CA THR A 322 -15.16 -4.62 36.97
C THR A 322 -13.93 -3.97 36.36
N ILE A 323 -12.74 -4.55 36.59
CA ILE A 323 -11.50 -4.08 35.96
C ILE A 323 -11.57 -4.26 34.43
N PHE A 324 -12.09 -5.38 33.97
CA PHE A 324 -12.35 -5.58 32.55
C PHE A 324 -13.25 -4.48 31.95
N LEU A 325 -14.41 -4.19 32.57
CA LEU A 325 -15.33 -3.15 32.08
C LEU A 325 -14.67 -1.77 32.04
N ILE A 326 -13.83 -1.43 33.01
CA ILE A 326 -13.07 -0.19 33.04
C ILE A 326 -12.09 -0.13 31.87
N LYS A 327 -11.30 -1.17 31.66
CA LYS A 327 -10.31 -1.25 30.58
C LYS A 327 -10.97 -1.23 29.20
N ASP A 328 -12.08 -1.96 29.03
CA ASP A 328 -12.87 -1.98 27.81
C ASP A 328 -13.44 -0.59 27.47
N TYR A 329 -13.99 0.12 28.47
CA TYR A 329 -14.46 1.49 28.27
C TYR A 329 -13.35 2.45 27.83
N ILE A 330 -12.16 2.34 28.45
CA ILE A 330 -11.00 3.13 28.08
C ILE A 330 -10.57 2.82 26.64
N SER A 331 -10.54 1.56 26.27
CA SER A 331 -10.14 1.12 24.93
C SER A 331 -11.03 1.66 23.81
N LYS A 332 -12.32 1.85 24.11
CA LYS A 332 -13.31 2.41 23.18
C LYS A 332 -13.34 3.94 23.13
N ASN A 333 -12.87 4.60 24.21
CA ASN A 333 -13.02 6.05 24.38
C ASN A 333 -11.70 6.81 24.51
N TYR A 334 -10.53 6.16 24.38
CA TYR A 334 -9.21 6.80 24.60
C TYR A 334 -8.94 7.99 23.66
N MET A 335 -9.56 8.01 22.48
CA MET A 335 -9.46 9.12 21.52
C MET A 335 -10.19 10.38 21.98
N ASN A 336 -11.14 10.24 22.90
CA ASN A 336 -11.87 11.38 23.41
C ASN A 336 -10.96 12.20 24.35
N GLU A 337 -10.68 13.45 23.98
CA GLU A 337 -9.85 14.38 24.75
C GLU A 337 -10.41 14.64 26.16
N THR A 338 -11.73 14.62 26.29
CA THR A 338 -12.44 14.90 27.56
C THR A 338 -12.66 13.66 28.42
N LEU A 339 -12.15 12.47 28.00
CA LEU A 339 -12.29 11.25 28.78
C LEU A 339 -11.80 11.45 30.21
N SER A 340 -12.70 11.30 31.17
CA SER A 340 -12.45 11.54 32.61
C SER A 340 -12.76 10.30 33.44
N VAL A 341 -12.20 10.27 34.65
CA VAL A 341 -12.53 9.24 35.65
C VAL A 341 -14.02 9.23 35.99
N LYS A 342 -14.69 10.38 35.87
CA LYS A 342 -16.13 10.49 36.10
C LYS A 342 -16.94 9.73 35.06
N ASP A 343 -16.54 9.81 33.79
CA ASP A 343 -17.21 9.08 32.71
C ASP A 343 -17.08 7.57 32.88
N ILE A 344 -15.87 7.12 33.25
CA ILE A 344 -15.58 5.72 33.54
C ILE A 344 -16.41 5.23 34.75
N SER A 345 -16.44 6.01 35.83
CA SER A 345 -17.19 5.64 37.03
C SER A 345 -18.69 5.56 36.76
N SER A 346 -19.22 6.47 35.93
CA SER A 346 -20.63 6.43 35.51
C SER A 346 -20.94 5.20 34.68
N HIS A 347 -20.01 4.78 33.80
CA HIS A 347 -20.18 3.59 32.97
C HIS A 347 -20.23 2.30 33.77
N VAL A 348 -19.39 2.17 34.80
CA VAL A 348 -19.37 0.97 35.66
C VAL A 348 -20.31 1.07 36.86
N PHE A 349 -21.12 2.11 36.95
CA PHE A 349 -22.09 2.36 38.05
C PHE A 349 -21.47 2.36 39.47
N LEU A 350 -20.24 2.89 39.57
CA LEU A 350 -19.53 3.00 40.85
C LEU A 350 -19.14 4.44 41.15
N SER A 351 -18.86 4.77 42.41
CA SER A 351 -18.36 6.11 42.74
C SER A 351 -16.93 6.32 42.21
N THR A 352 -16.61 7.56 41.84
CA THR A 352 -15.29 7.96 41.33
C THR A 352 -14.16 7.58 42.29
N SER A 353 -14.37 7.79 43.58
CA SER A 353 -13.40 7.47 44.63
C SER A 353 -13.15 5.94 44.72
N TYR A 354 -14.22 5.17 44.68
CA TYR A 354 -14.11 3.70 44.67
C TYR A 354 -13.39 3.18 43.47
N VAL A 355 -13.75 3.63 42.24
CA VAL A 355 -13.10 3.20 41.01
C VAL A 355 -11.60 3.48 41.03
N CYS A 356 -11.18 4.67 41.48
CA CYS A 356 -9.75 5.00 41.57
C CYS A 356 -8.99 4.07 42.53
N THR A 357 -9.53 3.86 43.72
CA THR A 357 -8.88 2.99 44.72
C THR A 357 -8.87 1.55 44.30
N PHE A 358 -10.00 1.05 43.82
CA PHE A 358 -10.18 -0.33 43.37
C PHE A 358 -9.29 -0.65 42.16
N PHE A 359 -9.27 0.23 41.14
CA PHE A 359 -8.42 0.01 39.98
C PHE A 359 -6.94 -0.04 40.38
N LYS A 360 -6.50 0.84 41.28
CA LYS A 360 -5.11 0.85 41.78
C LYS A 360 -4.78 -0.38 42.58
N SER A 361 -5.68 -0.90 43.43
CA SER A 361 -5.44 -2.11 44.21
C SER A 361 -5.34 -3.37 43.35
N GLU A 362 -6.15 -3.46 42.30
CA GLU A 362 -6.18 -4.63 41.41
C GLU A 362 -5.08 -4.61 40.35
N THR A 363 -4.69 -3.42 39.84
CA THR A 363 -3.75 -3.30 38.71
C THR A 363 -2.37 -2.75 39.08
N GLY A 364 -2.20 -2.26 40.33
CA GLY A 364 -0.98 -1.64 40.80
C GLY A 364 -0.74 -0.21 40.31
N GLN A 365 -1.54 0.32 39.38
CA GLN A 365 -1.39 1.64 38.78
C GLN A 365 -2.66 2.49 38.86
N THR A 366 -2.52 3.82 38.81
CA THR A 366 -3.69 4.70 38.80
C THR A 366 -4.39 4.69 37.46
N LEU A 367 -5.69 4.97 37.46
CA LEU A 367 -6.50 5.02 36.24
C LEU A 367 -5.97 6.01 35.21
N ASN A 368 -5.51 7.21 35.66
CA ASN A 368 -4.92 8.21 34.76
C ASN A 368 -3.58 7.75 34.18
N GLN A 369 -2.78 7.01 34.93
CA GLN A 369 -1.54 6.39 34.40
C GLN A 369 -1.90 5.38 33.31
N TYR A 370 -2.86 4.49 33.56
CA TYR A 370 -3.31 3.52 32.58
C TYR A 370 -3.83 4.16 31.29
N ILE A 371 -4.68 5.20 31.37
CA ILE A 371 -5.16 5.95 30.18
C ILE A 371 -4.00 6.54 29.41
N THR A 372 -3.04 7.15 30.12
CA THR A 372 -1.87 7.76 29.49
C THR A 372 -1.01 6.72 28.78
N GLU A 373 -0.70 5.61 29.43
CA GLU A 373 0.07 4.51 28.87
C GLU A 373 -0.63 3.91 27.64
N TYR A 374 -1.94 3.70 27.74
CA TYR A 374 -2.74 3.18 26.63
C TYR A 374 -2.67 4.10 25.39
N ARG A 375 -2.83 5.42 25.60
CA ARG A 375 -2.69 6.44 24.55
C ARG A 375 -1.29 6.46 23.95
N MET A 376 -0.25 6.31 24.77
CA MET A 376 1.15 6.30 24.30
C MET A 376 1.46 5.04 23.48
N GLU A 377 0.96 3.88 23.86
CA GLU A 377 1.13 2.66 23.07
C GLU A 377 0.41 2.77 21.70
N LYS A 378 -0.78 3.36 21.66
CA LYS A 378 -1.46 3.65 20.39
C LYS A 378 -0.69 4.67 19.54
N ALA A 379 -0.12 5.69 20.17
CA ALA A 379 0.74 6.65 19.47
C ALA A 379 1.98 5.99 18.86
N LYS A 380 2.62 5.06 19.56
CA LYS A 380 3.77 4.29 19.02
C LYS A 380 3.39 3.49 17.76
N GLN A 381 2.18 2.90 17.75
CA GLN A 381 1.68 2.18 16.58
C GLN A 381 1.49 3.13 15.38
N LEU A 382 0.82 4.27 15.58
CA LEU A 382 0.58 5.25 14.54
C LEU A 382 1.87 5.95 14.05
N LEU A 383 2.87 6.10 14.91
CA LEU A 383 4.16 6.71 14.55
C LEU A 383 5.00 5.85 13.59
N LYS A 384 4.75 4.55 13.52
CA LYS A 384 5.38 3.64 12.56
C LYS A 384 4.84 3.82 11.13
N ASP A 385 3.75 4.54 10.97
CA ASP A 385 3.14 4.83 9.68
C ASP A 385 3.48 6.26 9.24
N ALA A 386 4.21 6.37 8.12
CA ALA A 386 4.64 7.65 7.57
C ALA A 386 3.48 8.53 7.05
N ARG A 387 2.31 7.93 6.77
CA ARG A 387 1.13 8.62 6.24
C ARG A 387 0.54 9.64 7.23
N PHE A 388 0.70 9.42 8.53
CA PHE A 388 0.14 10.31 9.55
C PHE A 388 1.12 11.41 9.97
N LYS A 389 0.65 12.68 9.99
CA LYS A 389 1.41 13.77 10.60
C LYS A 389 1.40 13.61 12.13
N ILE A 390 2.48 14.02 12.80
CA ILE A 390 2.57 13.91 14.27
C ILE A 390 1.46 14.71 14.96
N THR A 391 1.05 15.83 14.36
CA THR A 391 -0.10 16.64 14.83
C THR A 391 -1.40 15.85 14.78
N ASP A 392 -1.62 15.09 13.72
CA ASP A 392 -2.84 14.29 13.53
C ASP A 392 -2.85 13.09 14.49
N ILE A 393 -1.67 12.50 14.76
CA ILE A 393 -1.54 11.44 15.77
C ILE A 393 -1.90 11.95 17.15
N SER A 394 -1.46 13.16 17.54
CA SER A 394 -1.83 13.79 18.81
C SER A 394 -3.34 13.79 19.02
N SER A 395 -4.09 14.29 18.07
CA SER A 395 -5.56 14.34 18.12
C SER A 395 -6.19 12.95 18.14
N ARG A 396 -5.67 12.01 17.30
CA ARG A 396 -6.16 10.63 17.21
C ARG A 396 -5.96 9.81 18.49
N VAL A 397 -5.01 10.19 19.33
CA VAL A 397 -4.80 9.54 20.62
C VAL A 397 -5.34 10.34 21.81
N GLY A 398 -6.23 11.31 21.56
CA GLY A 398 -6.97 12.04 22.59
C GLY A 398 -6.19 13.16 23.27
N TYR A 399 -5.31 13.85 22.54
CA TYR A 399 -4.63 15.05 23.01
C TYR A 399 -4.98 16.27 22.15
N SER A 400 -5.56 17.29 22.76
CA SER A 400 -5.87 18.58 22.11
C SER A 400 -4.62 19.44 21.85
N ASP A 401 -3.59 19.30 22.69
CA ASP A 401 -2.33 20.05 22.59
C ASP A 401 -1.17 19.11 22.17
N GLY A 402 -0.64 19.32 20.96
CA GLY A 402 0.49 18.59 20.43
C GLY A 402 1.79 18.75 21.25
N ASN A 403 1.99 19.90 21.92
CA ASN A 403 3.14 20.12 22.79
C ASN A 403 3.05 19.27 24.05
N TYR A 404 1.85 19.19 24.62
CA TYR A 404 1.59 18.35 25.79
C TYR A 404 1.72 16.87 25.45
N PHE A 405 1.20 16.46 24.28
CA PHE A 405 1.42 15.13 23.73
C PHE A 405 2.91 14.81 23.61
N GLY A 406 3.70 15.69 22.97
CA GLY A 406 5.14 15.49 22.77
C GLY A 406 5.90 15.30 24.08
N LYS A 407 5.58 16.10 25.12
CA LYS A 407 6.17 15.96 26.46
C LYS A 407 5.77 14.63 27.13
N SER A 408 4.50 14.26 27.04
CA SER A 408 3.96 13.01 27.61
C SER A 408 4.58 11.80 26.93
N PHE A 409 4.70 11.82 25.58
CA PHE A 409 5.31 10.75 24.81
C PHE A 409 6.81 10.59 25.12
N LYS A 410 7.57 11.70 25.20
CA LYS A 410 8.98 11.66 25.57
C LYS A 410 9.19 11.14 26.99
N LYS A 411 8.32 11.52 27.93
CA LYS A 411 8.37 10.98 29.29
C LYS A 411 8.10 9.48 29.35
N TYR A 412 7.24 8.98 28.49
CA TYR A 412 6.85 7.56 28.44
C TYR A 412 7.87 6.69 27.68
N SER A 413 8.29 7.12 26.50
CA SER A 413 9.15 6.33 25.59
C SER A 413 10.64 6.64 25.68
N GLY A 414 11.04 7.72 26.35
CA GLY A 414 12.39 8.23 26.37
C GLY A 414 12.77 9.09 25.15
N LEU A 415 11.99 9.07 24.09
CA LEU A 415 12.23 9.76 22.81
C LEU A 415 11.08 10.71 22.50
N SER A 416 11.33 11.79 21.77
CA SER A 416 10.27 12.59 21.19
C SER A 416 9.54 11.80 20.09
N PRO A 417 8.29 12.16 19.74
CA PRO A 417 7.57 11.49 18.64
C PRO A 417 8.33 11.47 17.32
N SER A 418 9.05 12.55 16.99
CA SER A 418 9.88 12.63 15.77
C SER A 418 11.08 11.68 15.84
N GLU A 419 11.83 11.69 16.94
CA GLU A 419 12.97 10.77 17.15
C GLU A 419 12.52 9.29 17.11
N TYR A 420 11.38 8.99 17.73
CA TYR A 420 10.83 7.64 17.72
C TYR A 420 10.45 7.18 16.30
N ARG A 421 9.83 8.07 15.52
CA ARG A 421 9.51 7.81 14.11
C ARG A 421 10.75 7.53 13.29
N GLU A 422 11.77 8.40 13.38
CA GLU A 422 13.02 8.23 12.63
C GLU A 422 13.74 6.91 12.93
N GLN A 423 13.64 6.40 14.16
CA GLN A 423 14.22 5.11 14.52
C GLN A 423 13.44 3.90 13.99
N ASN A 424 12.13 4.04 13.75
CA ASN A 424 11.26 2.92 13.38
C ASN A 424 10.84 2.91 11.89
N LEU A 425 11.20 3.95 11.12
CA LEU A 425 11.01 4.05 9.66
C LEU A 425 12.31 3.80 8.87
N LYS A 426 13.37 3.35 9.53
CA LYS A 426 14.64 2.97 8.87
C LYS A 426 14.60 1.54 8.39
#